data_3a254d855ea21784a54224784e0a0aed
#
_entry.id   3a254d855ea21784a54224784e0a0aed
#
_cell.length_a   1.000
_cell.length_b   1.000
_cell.length_c   1.000
_cell.angle_alpha   90.00
_cell.angle_beta   90.00
_cell.angle_gamma   90.00
#
_symmetry.space_group_name_H-M   'P 1'
#
loop_
_entity.id
_entity.type
_entity.pdbx_description
1 polymer ?
#
loop_
_entity_poly.entity_id
_entity_poly.type
_entity_poly.pdbx_seq_one_letter_code
_entity_poly.pdbx_strand_id
1 'polypeptide(L)'
;MKRYTLKADIRADKGHKVRRDNLVPAVLYGQGVEPIHLGLPEADVKQFVQRGTANMLIDLTAGKKKYTVMLKDLQRHRVKGDILHMDFYAVDLEQKLTATVPVHLIGEALGVKEGGVVQQQTREVEVRCLPTEIPQGFELDISALAIGDSRTVADLAIEGDFEILTPETEVVVSVLAPRQIGRAHV
;
A
#
# COMPACT_ATOMS: atom_id res chain seq x y z
N MET A 1 11.20 -15.00 1.56
CA MET A 1 10.99 -13.53 1.60
C MET A 1 11.91 -12.82 0.65
N LYS A 2 11.40 -11.93 -0.20
CA LYS A 2 12.24 -11.08 -1.05
C LYS A 2 12.60 -9.83 -0.24
N ARG A 3 13.89 -9.65 0.07
CA ARG A 3 14.43 -8.41 0.64
C ARG A 3 14.95 -7.55 -0.49
N TYR A 4 14.65 -6.28 -0.45
CA TYR A 4 15.18 -5.32 -1.42
C TYR A 4 16.24 -4.46 -0.74
N THR A 5 17.35 -4.19 -1.42
CA THR A 5 18.42 -3.36 -0.87
C THR A 5 18.37 -1.99 -1.54
N LEU A 6 18.24 -0.94 -0.75
CA LEU A 6 18.33 0.45 -1.20
C LEU A 6 19.51 1.15 -0.56
N LYS A 7 20.18 1.99 -1.35
CA LYS A 7 21.21 2.89 -0.86
C LYS A 7 20.64 4.29 -0.76
N ALA A 8 20.89 4.95 0.36
CA ALA A 8 20.44 6.30 0.61
C ALA A 8 21.56 7.15 1.18
N ASP A 9 21.63 8.39 0.76
CA ASP A 9 22.57 9.37 1.30
C ASP A 9 21.87 10.19 2.38
N ILE A 10 22.60 10.45 3.49
CA ILE A 10 22.10 11.30 4.56
C ILE A 10 22.17 12.74 4.08
N ARG A 11 21.03 13.46 4.15
CA ARG A 11 20.94 14.84 3.70
C ARG A 11 20.70 15.83 4.86
N ALA A 12 21.30 17.01 4.73
CA ALA A 12 20.98 18.16 5.57
C ALA A 12 20.07 19.18 4.85
N ASP A 13 19.96 19.10 3.51
CA ASP A 13 19.27 20.08 2.68
C ASP A 13 17.75 19.83 2.57
N LYS A 14 16.99 20.92 2.33
CA LYS A 14 15.54 20.91 2.16
C LYS A 14 15.13 20.16 0.87
N GLY A 15 14.00 19.46 0.90
CA GLY A 15 13.51 18.59 -0.16
C GLY A 15 13.43 19.18 -1.57
N HIS A 16 13.26 20.50 -1.73
CA HIS A 16 13.25 21.17 -3.03
C HIS A 16 14.59 21.15 -3.77
N LYS A 17 15.70 21.25 -3.04
CA LYS A 17 17.05 21.19 -3.65
C LYS A 17 17.37 19.77 -4.10
N VAL A 18 17.03 18.81 -3.27
CA VAL A 18 17.30 17.37 -3.48
C VAL A 18 16.65 16.85 -4.78
N ARG A 19 15.45 17.34 -5.11
CA ARG A 19 14.75 16.94 -6.35
C ARG A 19 15.42 17.48 -7.62
N ARG A 20 16.15 18.60 -7.54
CA ARG A 20 16.92 19.13 -8.69
C ARG A 20 18.12 18.27 -9.04
N ASP A 21 18.62 17.49 -8.04
CA ASP A 21 19.75 16.60 -8.18
C ASP A 21 19.33 15.15 -8.53
N ASN A 22 18.09 14.96 -9.03
CA ASN A 22 17.48 13.66 -9.35
C ASN A 22 17.45 12.70 -8.15
N LEU A 23 17.32 13.24 -6.94
CA LEU A 23 17.15 12.49 -5.72
C LEU A 23 15.71 12.61 -5.20
N VAL A 24 15.15 11.50 -4.72
CA VAL A 24 13.86 11.48 -4.04
C VAL A 24 14.08 11.70 -2.55
N PRO A 25 13.47 12.73 -1.96
CA PRO A 25 13.54 12.94 -0.52
C PRO A 25 12.78 11.86 0.23
N ALA A 26 13.41 11.35 1.28
CA ALA A 26 12.83 10.36 2.16
C ALA A 26 13.15 10.67 3.63
N VAL A 27 12.39 10.05 4.52
CA VAL A 27 12.62 10.10 5.97
C VAL A 27 12.64 8.67 6.51
N LEU A 28 13.62 8.37 7.33
CA LEU A 28 13.69 7.15 8.12
C LEU A 28 13.39 7.49 9.56
N TYR A 29 12.42 6.84 10.16
CA TYR A 29 12.07 6.94 11.58
C TYR A 29 11.58 5.59 12.10
N GLY A 30 11.45 5.43 13.40
CA GLY A 30 10.91 4.20 13.99
C GLY A 30 11.55 3.86 15.32
N GLN A 31 11.42 2.61 15.73
CA GLN A 31 11.86 2.16 17.05
C GLN A 31 13.37 2.33 17.24
N GLY A 32 13.73 3.16 18.24
CA GLY A 32 15.13 3.38 18.63
C GLY A 32 15.97 4.15 17.60
N VAL A 33 15.35 4.71 16.56
CA VAL A 33 16.03 5.49 15.52
C VAL A 33 15.49 6.91 15.52
N GLU A 34 16.35 7.90 15.71
CA GLU A 34 15.99 9.30 15.51
C GLU A 34 15.66 9.55 14.02
N PRO A 35 14.71 10.47 13.71
CA PRO A 35 14.37 10.78 12.35
C PRO A 35 15.57 11.23 11.53
N ILE A 36 15.89 10.48 10.47
CA ILE A 36 17.02 10.75 9.58
C ILE A 36 16.46 11.15 8.21
N HIS A 37 16.87 12.31 7.72
CA HIS A 37 16.51 12.76 6.38
C HIS A 37 17.44 12.13 5.34
N LEU A 38 16.86 11.52 4.34
CA LEU A 38 17.55 10.74 3.31
C LEU A 38 17.26 11.29 1.91
N GLY A 39 18.18 11.06 0.99
CA GLY A 39 18.00 11.24 -0.43
C GLY A 39 18.28 9.91 -1.14
N LEU A 40 17.35 9.43 -1.95
CA LEU A 40 17.52 8.21 -2.74
C LEU A 40 17.62 8.56 -4.23
N PRO A 41 18.50 7.89 -5.00
CA PRO A 41 18.54 8.05 -6.45
C PRO A 41 17.18 7.71 -7.08
N GLU A 42 16.66 8.60 -7.91
CA GLU A 42 15.34 8.43 -8.55
C GLU A 42 15.24 7.14 -9.37
N ALA A 43 16.34 6.73 -10.00
CA ALA A 43 16.40 5.49 -10.78
C ALA A 43 16.15 4.25 -9.92
N ASP A 44 16.78 4.18 -8.73
CA ASP A 44 16.65 3.05 -7.80
C ASP A 44 15.23 3.01 -7.22
N VAL A 45 14.68 4.19 -6.92
CA VAL A 45 13.31 4.34 -6.42
C VAL A 45 12.29 3.90 -7.46
N LYS A 46 12.45 4.28 -8.74
CA LYS A 46 11.58 3.83 -9.84
C LYS A 46 11.61 2.32 -10.00
N GLN A 47 12.79 1.71 -9.98
CA GLN A 47 12.92 0.24 -10.05
C GLN A 47 12.28 -0.44 -8.84
N PHE A 48 12.47 0.10 -7.65
CA PHE A 48 11.84 -0.41 -6.43
C PHE A 48 10.32 -0.39 -6.55
N VAL A 49 9.73 0.74 -6.94
CA VAL A 49 8.28 0.90 -7.05
C VAL A 49 7.67 0.04 -8.15
N GLN A 50 8.40 -0.23 -9.25
CA GLN A 50 7.95 -1.15 -10.30
C GLN A 50 7.96 -2.62 -9.87
N ARG A 51 8.88 -3.00 -8.99
CA ARG A 51 9.04 -4.38 -8.48
C ARG A 51 8.43 -4.58 -7.12
N GLY A 52 8.30 -3.50 -6.35
CA GLY A 52 7.89 -3.51 -4.96
C GLY A 52 6.38 -3.53 -4.83
N THR A 53 5.94 -4.43 -4.01
CA THR A 53 4.62 -4.37 -3.40
C THR A 53 4.69 -3.53 -2.12
N ALA A 54 3.59 -2.94 -1.72
CA ALA A 54 3.43 -2.46 -0.35
C ALA A 54 3.85 -3.57 0.64
N ASN A 55 4.32 -3.21 1.81
CA ASN A 55 4.68 -4.15 2.89
C ASN A 55 5.92 -5.04 2.67
N MET A 56 6.84 -4.63 1.81
CA MET A 56 8.11 -5.33 1.63
C MET A 56 9.15 -4.87 2.65
N LEU A 57 9.91 -5.83 3.21
CA LEU A 57 11.08 -5.53 4.02
C LEU A 57 12.24 -5.06 3.13
N ILE A 58 12.84 -3.94 3.51
CA ILE A 58 13.91 -3.27 2.77
C ILE A 58 15.14 -3.17 3.66
N ASP A 59 16.28 -3.59 3.14
CA ASP A 59 17.58 -3.34 3.76
C ASP A 59 18.09 -1.98 3.26
N LEU A 60 17.85 -0.93 4.04
CA LEU A 60 18.25 0.43 3.71
C LEU A 60 19.63 0.72 4.25
N THR A 61 20.55 1.08 3.37
CA THR A 61 21.88 1.55 3.77
C THR A 61 21.90 3.07 3.78
N ALA A 62 21.98 3.66 4.97
CA ALA A 62 22.09 5.10 5.16
C ALA A 62 23.54 5.45 5.61
N GLY A 63 24.34 5.96 4.71
CA GLY A 63 25.76 6.19 4.96
C GLY A 63 26.51 4.89 5.30
N LYS A 64 26.99 4.76 6.54
CA LYS A 64 27.73 3.57 7.03
C LYS A 64 26.85 2.56 7.78
N LYS A 65 25.61 2.89 8.08
CA LYS A 65 24.70 2.04 8.87
C LYS A 65 23.66 1.38 7.96
N LYS A 66 23.30 0.14 8.31
CA LYS A 66 22.21 -0.60 7.66
C LYS A 66 21.03 -0.68 8.61
N TYR A 67 19.86 -0.46 8.06
CA TYR A 67 18.58 -0.53 8.79
C TYR A 67 17.63 -1.46 8.05
N THR A 68 16.93 -2.32 8.79
CA THR A 68 15.80 -3.06 8.24
C THR A 68 14.57 -2.18 8.39
N VAL A 69 13.96 -1.81 7.27
CA VAL A 69 12.87 -0.85 7.22
C VAL A 69 11.72 -1.38 6.37
N MET A 70 10.56 -0.81 6.57
CA MET A 70 9.39 -1.00 5.73
C MET A 70 8.97 0.33 5.14
N LEU A 71 8.46 0.32 3.91
CA LEU A 71 7.86 1.49 3.30
C LEU A 71 6.50 1.75 3.98
N LYS A 72 6.36 2.90 4.64
CA LYS A 72 5.14 3.29 5.36
C LYS A 72 4.23 4.13 4.49
N ASP A 73 4.81 5.08 3.74
CA ASP A 73 4.06 5.96 2.83
C ASP A 73 4.86 6.29 1.58
N LEU A 74 4.16 6.47 0.48
CA LEU A 74 4.71 6.82 -0.83
C LEU A 74 3.88 7.93 -1.48
N GLN A 75 4.39 9.13 -1.48
CA GLN A 75 3.74 10.27 -2.11
C GLN A 75 4.11 10.40 -3.57
N ARG A 76 3.11 10.40 -4.45
CA ARG A 76 3.26 10.57 -5.90
C ARG A 76 2.62 11.86 -6.38
N HIS A 77 3.24 12.48 -7.36
CA HIS A 77 2.65 13.61 -8.06
C HIS A 77 1.46 13.13 -8.92
N ARG A 78 0.27 13.70 -8.69
CA ARG A 78 -0.99 13.22 -9.30
C ARG A 78 -0.99 13.25 -10.83
N VAL A 79 -0.29 14.20 -11.43
CA VAL A 79 -0.29 14.43 -12.90
C VAL A 79 0.94 13.83 -13.56
N LYS A 80 2.13 14.05 -12.98
CA LYS A 80 3.41 13.60 -13.57
C LYS A 80 3.79 12.17 -13.21
N GLY A 81 3.20 11.61 -12.13
CA GLY A 81 3.55 10.29 -11.63
C GLY A 81 4.88 10.22 -10.88
N ASP A 82 5.63 11.32 -10.80
CA ASP A 82 6.91 11.39 -10.10
C ASP A 82 6.73 11.14 -8.59
N ILE A 83 7.71 10.51 -7.98
CA ILE A 83 7.71 10.25 -6.54
C ILE A 83 8.18 11.51 -5.81
N LEU A 84 7.33 12.02 -4.95
CA LEU A 84 7.56 13.27 -4.21
C LEU A 84 8.26 13.04 -2.88
N HIS A 85 7.89 11.97 -2.16
CA HIS A 85 8.40 11.63 -0.84
C HIS A 85 8.24 10.15 -0.54
N MET A 86 9.12 9.61 0.30
CA MET A 86 9.04 8.24 0.81
C MET A 86 9.28 8.24 2.31
N ASP A 87 8.42 7.53 3.04
CA ASP A 87 8.53 7.34 4.48
C ASP A 87 8.94 5.92 4.80
N PHE A 88 10.09 5.76 5.43
CA PHE A 88 10.61 4.48 5.86
C PHE A 88 10.47 4.34 7.38
N TYR A 89 9.89 3.25 7.81
CA TYR A 89 9.76 2.90 9.20
C TYR A 89 10.75 1.80 9.56
N ALA A 90 11.66 2.09 10.50
CA ALA A 90 12.59 1.08 11.03
C ALA A 90 11.79 0.07 11.85
N VAL A 91 11.88 -1.20 11.49
CA VAL A 91 11.14 -2.28 12.12
C VAL A 91 12.06 -3.20 12.90
N ASP A 92 11.59 -3.61 14.07
CA ASP A 92 12.15 -4.71 14.83
C ASP A 92 11.40 -5.99 14.43
N LEU A 93 12.13 -7.03 14.05
CA LEU A 93 11.55 -8.28 13.56
C LEU A 93 10.79 -9.06 14.65
N GLU A 94 11.05 -8.75 15.92
CA GLU A 94 10.43 -9.41 17.07
C GLU A 94 9.16 -8.71 17.59
N GLN A 95 8.84 -7.53 17.07
CA GLN A 95 7.70 -6.75 17.55
C GLN A 95 6.58 -6.71 16.53
N LYS A 96 5.34 -6.93 16.99
CA LYS A 96 4.14 -6.78 16.19
C LYS A 96 3.97 -5.31 15.81
N LEU A 97 3.69 -5.06 14.55
CA LEU A 97 3.39 -3.74 14.03
C LEU A 97 2.04 -3.73 13.29
N THR A 98 1.47 -2.55 13.16
CA THR A 98 0.28 -2.35 12.33
C THR A 98 0.70 -2.00 10.92
N ALA A 99 0.25 -2.81 9.97
CA ALA A 99 0.47 -2.61 8.54
C ALA A 99 -0.86 -2.52 7.80
N THR A 100 -0.87 -1.74 6.74
CA THR A 100 -2.02 -1.60 5.83
C THR A 100 -1.81 -2.53 4.64
N VAL A 101 -2.75 -3.43 4.41
CA VAL A 101 -2.66 -4.46 3.36
C VAL A 101 -3.72 -4.19 2.30
N PRO A 102 -3.33 -4.06 1.01
CA PRO A 102 -4.28 -3.83 -0.07
C PRO A 102 -5.15 -5.06 -0.34
N VAL A 103 -6.41 -4.81 -0.74
CA VAL A 103 -7.35 -5.85 -1.16
C VAL A 103 -7.47 -5.83 -2.68
N HIS A 104 -7.14 -6.95 -3.31
CA HIS A 104 -7.24 -7.19 -4.74
C HIS A 104 -8.53 -7.96 -5.05
N LEU A 105 -9.36 -7.41 -5.92
CA LEU A 105 -10.56 -8.08 -6.40
C LEU A 105 -10.18 -9.01 -7.55
N ILE A 106 -10.61 -10.28 -7.46
CA ILE A 106 -10.39 -11.30 -8.48
C ILE A 106 -11.72 -11.69 -9.12
N GLY A 107 -11.69 -11.94 -10.43
CA GLY A 107 -12.87 -12.32 -11.20
C GLY A 107 -13.71 -11.14 -11.69
N GLU A 108 -14.75 -11.44 -12.42
CA GLU A 108 -15.72 -10.49 -12.96
C GLU A 108 -17.10 -10.79 -12.37
N ALA A 109 -17.66 -9.84 -11.64
CA ALA A 109 -18.96 -10.04 -10.98
C ALA A 109 -20.10 -10.31 -11.99
N LEU A 110 -20.98 -11.26 -11.67
CA LEU A 110 -22.19 -11.54 -12.48
C LEU A 110 -23.02 -10.28 -12.67
N GLY A 111 -23.15 -9.46 -11.64
CA GLY A 111 -23.89 -8.21 -11.72
C GLY A 111 -23.32 -7.20 -12.71
N VAL A 112 -22.02 -7.25 -13.05
CA VAL A 112 -21.44 -6.39 -14.11
C VAL A 112 -21.95 -6.82 -15.49
N LYS A 113 -22.10 -8.12 -15.74
CA LYS A 113 -22.67 -8.64 -16.98
C LYS A 113 -24.14 -8.26 -17.18
N GLU A 114 -24.83 -8.01 -16.08
CA GLU A 114 -26.21 -7.52 -16.04
C GLU A 114 -26.30 -5.99 -16.10
N GLY A 115 -25.17 -5.29 -16.26
CA GLY A 115 -25.12 -3.83 -16.35
C GLY A 115 -24.88 -3.11 -15.01
N GLY A 116 -24.63 -3.83 -13.92
CA GLY A 116 -24.24 -3.27 -12.62
C GLY A 116 -22.84 -2.67 -12.64
N VAL A 117 -22.52 -1.88 -11.60
CA VAL A 117 -21.23 -1.25 -11.40
C VAL A 117 -20.63 -1.74 -10.09
N VAL A 118 -19.40 -2.29 -10.16
CA VAL A 118 -18.63 -2.66 -8.96
C VAL A 118 -18.09 -1.40 -8.31
N GLN A 119 -18.42 -1.22 -7.05
CA GLN A 119 -17.89 -0.15 -6.21
C GLN A 119 -17.06 -0.76 -5.07
N GLN A 120 -15.76 -0.56 -5.11
CA GLN A 120 -14.87 -0.90 -4.01
C GLN A 120 -14.86 0.25 -3.00
N GLN A 121 -15.37 0.00 -1.79
CA GLN A 121 -15.44 0.98 -0.71
C GLN A 121 -14.15 0.98 0.09
N THR A 122 -13.72 -0.20 0.55
CA THR A 122 -12.48 -0.38 1.30
C THR A 122 -11.45 -1.05 0.39
N ARG A 123 -10.33 -0.37 0.19
CA ARG A 123 -9.24 -0.85 -0.68
C ARG A 123 -8.09 -1.45 0.10
N GLU A 124 -8.02 -1.15 1.37
CA GLU A 124 -6.92 -1.47 2.26
C GLU A 124 -7.48 -1.87 3.62
N VAL A 125 -6.89 -2.88 4.22
CA VAL A 125 -7.28 -3.41 5.54
C VAL A 125 -6.09 -3.29 6.48
N GLU A 126 -6.33 -2.81 7.69
CA GLU A 126 -5.30 -2.72 8.73
C GLU A 126 -5.19 -4.05 9.47
N VAL A 127 -3.96 -4.56 9.51
CA VAL A 127 -3.62 -5.79 10.22
C VAL A 127 -2.47 -5.57 11.20
N ARG A 128 -2.49 -6.31 12.29
CA ARG A 128 -1.41 -6.32 13.29
C ARG A 128 -0.72 -7.68 13.28
N CYS A 129 0.54 -7.68 12.87
CA CYS A 129 1.34 -8.90 12.73
C CYS A 129 2.83 -8.65 12.90
N LEU A 130 3.62 -9.71 12.87
CA LEU A 130 5.07 -9.60 12.77
C LEU A 130 5.48 -9.12 11.37
N PRO A 131 6.56 -8.33 11.24
CA PRO A 131 7.04 -7.84 9.93
C PRO A 131 7.32 -8.96 8.93
N THR A 132 7.62 -10.16 9.44
CA THR A 132 7.90 -11.35 8.63
C THR A 132 6.66 -12.02 8.06
N GLU A 133 5.49 -11.76 8.63
CA GLU A 133 4.22 -12.43 8.30
C GLU A 133 3.23 -11.55 7.56
N ILE A 134 3.62 -10.29 7.27
CA ILE A 134 2.75 -9.34 6.57
C ILE A 134 2.42 -9.88 5.18
N PRO A 135 1.14 -10.09 4.82
CA PRO A 135 0.74 -10.49 3.49
C PRO A 135 0.95 -9.35 2.48
N GLN A 136 1.23 -9.69 1.23
CA GLN A 136 1.40 -8.68 0.17
C GLN A 136 0.07 -8.07 -0.29
N GLY A 137 -1.03 -8.79 -0.10
CA GLY A 137 -2.39 -8.37 -0.42
C GLY A 137 -3.37 -9.47 -0.05
N PHE A 138 -4.60 -9.09 0.19
CA PHE A 138 -5.72 -10.03 0.30
C PHE A 138 -6.40 -10.16 -1.05
N GLU A 139 -6.78 -11.37 -1.41
CA GLU A 139 -7.51 -11.66 -2.63
C GLU A 139 -8.98 -11.91 -2.28
N LEU A 140 -9.89 -11.21 -2.96
CA LEU A 140 -11.34 -11.36 -2.79
C LEU A 140 -11.97 -11.72 -4.12
N ASP A 141 -12.54 -12.91 -4.22
CA ASP A 141 -13.28 -13.32 -5.41
C ASP A 141 -14.67 -12.69 -5.42
N ILE A 142 -14.93 -11.93 -6.50
CA ILE A 142 -16.19 -11.25 -6.74
C ILE A 142 -17.04 -11.91 -7.82
N SER A 143 -16.60 -13.03 -8.39
CA SER A 143 -17.23 -13.66 -9.56
C SER A 143 -18.70 -14.03 -9.34
N ALA A 144 -19.07 -14.38 -8.11
CA ALA A 144 -20.43 -14.80 -7.74
C ALA A 144 -21.37 -13.64 -7.36
N LEU A 145 -20.89 -12.38 -7.32
CA LEU A 145 -21.69 -11.23 -6.86
C LEU A 145 -22.72 -10.81 -7.92
N ALA A 146 -24.00 -10.78 -7.53
CA ALA A 146 -25.10 -10.21 -8.30
C ALA A 146 -25.32 -8.72 -7.97
N ILE A 147 -26.21 -8.06 -8.72
CA ILE A 147 -26.59 -6.67 -8.44
C ILE A 147 -27.27 -6.59 -7.07
N GLY A 148 -26.76 -5.72 -6.20
CA GLY A 148 -27.21 -5.52 -4.82
C GLY A 148 -26.42 -6.31 -3.77
N ASP A 149 -25.55 -7.22 -4.19
CA ASP A 149 -24.70 -7.97 -3.28
C ASP A 149 -23.50 -7.14 -2.82
N SER A 150 -22.98 -7.48 -1.64
CA SER A 150 -21.78 -6.90 -1.05
C SER A 150 -20.94 -7.98 -0.37
N ARG A 151 -19.63 -7.71 -0.27
CA ARG A 151 -18.70 -8.51 0.53
C ARG A 151 -18.07 -7.63 1.60
N THR A 152 -17.85 -8.21 2.75
CA THR A 152 -17.28 -7.55 3.94
C THR A 152 -15.85 -8.04 4.19
N VAL A 153 -15.19 -7.44 5.15
CA VAL A 153 -13.84 -7.85 5.59
C VAL A 153 -13.84 -9.31 6.10
N ALA A 154 -14.96 -9.77 6.69
CA ALA A 154 -15.11 -11.16 7.13
C ALA A 154 -15.04 -12.20 6.00
N ASP A 155 -15.34 -11.79 4.76
CA ASP A 155 -15.30 -12.66 3.57
C ASP A 155 -13.89 -12.79 2.95
N LEU A 156 -12.89 -12.07 3.47
CA LEU A 156 -11.51 -12.17 3.00
C LEU A 156 -10.94 -13.54 3.35
N ALA A 157 -10.23 -14.13 2.40
CA ALA A 157 -9.46 -15.36 2.67
C ALA A 157 -8.26 -15.02 3.57
N ILE A 158 -8.43 -15.27 4.86
CA ILE A 158 -7.45 -14.95 5.89
C ILE A 158 -6.58 -16.19 6.10
N GLU A 159 -5.39 -16.20 5.53
CA GLU A 159 -4.37 -17.22 5.77
C GLU A 159 -3.20 -16.60 6.51
N GLY A 160 -3.05 -16.86 7.80
CA GLY A 160 -1.92 -16.40 8.60
C GLY A 160 -2.24 -16.06 10.04
N ASP A 161 -1.19 -15.85 10.84
CA ASP A 161 -1.26 -15.56 12.29
C ASP A 161 -1.21 -14.03 12.52
N PHE A 162 -2.25 -13.31 12.05
CA PHE A 162 -2.36 -11.87 12.19
C PHE A 162 -3.75 -11.45 12.71
N GLU A 163 -3.78 -10.32 13.40
CA GLU A 163 -4.97 -9.72 13.97
C GLU A 163 -5.48 -8.60 13.05
N ILE A 164 -6.71 -8.71 12.57
CA ILE A 164 -7.35 -7.66 11.77
C ILE A 164 -7.86 -6.58 12.73
N LEU A 165 -7.45 -5.33 12.50
CA LEU A 165 -7.91 -4.18 13.28
C LEU A 165 -9.14 -3.52 12.65
N THR A 166 -9.31 -3.64 11.33
CA THR A 166 -10.49 -3.16 10.60
C THR A 166 -11.72 -3.98 11.01
N PRO A 167 -12.86 -3.34 11.26
CA PRO A 167 -14.09 -4.06 11.63
C PRO A 167 -14.49 -5.09 10.57
N GLU A 168 -14.81 -6.31 10.97
CA GLU A 168 -15.23 -7.40 10.08
C GLU A 168 -16.52 -7.07 9.30
N THR A 169 -17.33 -6.17 9.83
CA THR A 169 -18.60 -5.70 9.23
C THR A 169 -18.40 -4.65 8.14
N GLU A 170 -17.17 -4.14 7.97
CA GLU A 170 -16.88 -3.12 6.97
C GLU A 170 -17.00 -3.69 5.56
N VAL A 171 -17.75 -2.97 4.69
CA VAL A 171 -17.98 -3.40 3.32
C VAL A 171 -16.75 -3.13 2.47
N VAL A 172 -16.18 -4.18 1.88
CA VAL A 172 -15.04 -4.09 0.97
C VAL A 172 -15.50 -3.73 -0.44
N VAL A 173 -16.51 -4.43 -0.94
CA VAL A 173 -17.01 -4.26 -2.30
C VAL A 173 -18.53 -4.44 -2.33
N SER A 174 -19.19 -3.67 -3.18
CA SER A 174 -20.62 -3.81 -3.49
C SER A 174 -20.87 -3.67 -4.99
N VAL A 175 -21.89 -4.36 -5.49
CA VAL A 175 -22.34 -4.24 -6.87
C VAL A 175 -23.63 -3.43 -6.91
N LEU A 176 -23.57 -2.24 -7.49
CA LEU A 176 -24.71 -1.33 -7.57
C LEU A 176 -25.44 -1.50 -8.90
N ALA A 177 -26.77 -1.32 -8.85
CA ALA A 177 -27.59 -1.24 -10.08
C ALA A 177 -27.17 -0.01 -10.92
N PRO A 178 -27.20 -0.10 -12.26
CA PRO A 178 -26.92 1.04 -13.11
C PRO A 178 -27.90 2.15 -12.83
N ARG A 179 -27.40 3.39 -12.63
CA ARG A 179 -28.24 4.57 -12.52
C ARG A 179 -28.88 4.84 -13.89
N GLN A 180 -30.14 4.50 -14.08
CA GLN A 180 -30.89 4.99 -15.22
C GLN A 180 -30.99 6.52 -15.10
N ILE A 181 -30.20 7.21 -15.90
CA ILE A 181 -30.42 8.65 -16.13
C ILE A 181 -31.71 8.74 -16.93
N GLY A 182 -32.82 9.03 -16.25
CA GLY A 182 -34.10 9.29 -16.89
C GLY A 182 -33.90 10.37 -17.95
N ARG A 183 -34.12 10.03 -19.22
CA ARG A 183 -34.28 11.02 -20.28
C ARG A 183 -35.50 11.84 -19.90
N ALA A 184 -35.27 13.08 -19.47
CA ALA A 184 -36.33 14.06 -19.42
C ALA A 184 -36.86 14.21 -20.85
N HIS A 185 -38.07 13.78 -21.10
CA HIS A 185 -38.80 14.16 -22.30
C HIS A 185 -39.08 15.66 -22.23
N VAL A 186 -38.49 16.38 -23.17
CA VAL A 186 -38.99 17.71 -23.59
C VAL A 186 -40.12 17.49 -24.57
#